data_e8fd4878ff08a7f95bf07be1abf7a772
#
_entry.id   e8fd4878ff08a7f95bf07be1abf7a772
#
_cell.length_a   1.000
_cell.length_b   1.000
_cell.length_c   1.000
_cell.angle_alpha   90.00
_cell.angle_beta   90.00
_cell.angle_gamma   90.00
#
_symmetry.space_group_name_H-M   'P 1'
#
loop_
_entity.id
_entity.type
_entity.pdbx_description
1 polymer ?
#
loop_
_entity_poly.entity_id
_entity_poly.type
_entity_poly.pdbx_seq_one_letter_code
_entity_poly.pdbx_strand_id
1 'polypeptide(L)'
;MAKRAQNRGPYILAAGAAAQLLTGIPAAWGVFQQPVMQGYGFSRGQAMLAFAVLVAAYGVGCAMGGLLQDAHGPRFAGLWGTALLAGGFFAASLVPVANAVLFLLVYSLPAGLGSAFLAPAVLACAQKWYKDKKGWATGVAGVAMGLSGAFFTLFVKGVGGAWGIRVCFAALGAVMLVICGAGALILQDPPAPATSGNPQPGLDRPRMVRTTQYKLCVAAVALSAPAVLLFSPEIFKIATERGLPEAAAPCSIVLGSAASAAGRLLLPACSDKLGRKPVLYAVYLGLAAGSVWFAFAAEWWVLAAYAVLTFFYSGGAAVQPAFNTDLFGLPHAGVNYGFIALGMSGGSLVSYIGSQALPLAARHWLAGACAVAGLVCVRLVKPCQIS
;
A
#
# COMPACT_ATOMS: atom_id res chain seq x y z
N MET A 1 29.64 1.60 -23.68
CA MET A 1 28.35 2.07 -23.15
C MET A 1 27.67 1.06 -22.21
N ALA A 2 27.73 -0.24 -22.47
CA ALA A 2 27.08 -1.27 -21.62
C ALA A 2 27.57 -1.30 -20.15
N LYS A 3 28.87 -1.17 -19.86
CA LYS A 3 29.40 -1.10 -18.47
C LYS A 3 28.91 0.11 -17.66
N ARG A 4 28.66 1.27 -18.31
CA ARG A 4 28.07 2.45 -17.62
C ARG A 4 26.58 2.28 -17.33
N ALA A 5 25.87 1.48 -18.12
CA ALA A 5 24.47 1.16 -17.86
C ALA A 5 24.32 0.20 -16.65
N GLN A 6 25.17 -0.85 -16.57
CA GLN A 6 25.14 -1.81 -15.46
C GLN A 6 25.36 -1.19 -14.07
N ASN A 7 26.06 -0.07 -13.97
CA ASN A 7 26.31 0.64 -12.69
C ASN A 7 25.10 1.47 -12.19
N ARG A 8 24.02 1.64 -12.95
CA ARG A 8 22.86 2.45 -12.52
C ARG A 8 21.83 1.68 -11.71
N GLY A 9 21.77 0.36 -11.83
CA GLY A 9 20.79 -0.48 -11.12
C GLY A 9 20.75 -0.24 -9.61
N PRO A 10 21.89 -0.25 -8.87
CA PRO A 10 21.90 -0.01 -7.43
C PRO A 10 21.39 1.39 -7.05
N TYR A 11 21.73 2.42 -7.81
CA TYR A 11 21.24 3.79 -7.55
C TYR A 11 19.73 3.92 -7.75
N ILE A 12 19.20 3.27 -8.80
CA ILE A 12 17.75 3.25 -9.08
C ILE A 12 17.01 2.51 -7.97
N LEU A 13 17.56 1.39 -7.51
CA LEU A 13 16.95 0.61 -6.42
C LEU A 13 16.99 1.38 -5.11
N ALA A 14 18.11 2.01 -4.76
CA ALA A 14 18.25 2.80 -3.54
C ALA A 14 17.33 4.04 -3.55
N ALA A 15 17.31 4.79 -4.65
CA ALA A 15 16.43 5.94 -4.81
C ALA A 15 14.94 5.53 -4.81
N GLY A 16 14.62 4.40 -5.46
CA GLY A 16 13.30 3.82 -5.43
C GLY A 16 12.89 3.37 -4.03
N ALA A 17 13.76 2.72 -3.27
CA ALA A 17 13.49 2.31 -1.89
C ALA A 17 13.26 3.54 -0.98
N ALA A 18 14.06 4.60 -1.12
CA ALA A 18 13.87 5.84 -0.38
C ALA A 18 12.50 6.49 -0.68
N ALA A 19 12.09 6.52 -1.96
CA ALA A 19 10.76 6.98 -2.34
C ALA A 19 9.65 6.08 -1.78
N GLN A 20 9.83 4.76 -1.81
CA GLN A 20 8.86 3.80 -1.26
C GLN A 20 8.64 3.96 0.24
N LEU A 21 9.67 4.34 1.00
CA LEU A 21 9.54 4.65 2.43
C LEU A 21 8.51 5.77 2.68
N LEU A 22 8.34 6.69 1.74
CA LEU A 22 7.44 7.83 1.86
C LEU A 22 6.05 7.60 1.23
N THR A 23 5.85 6.51 0.48
CA THR A 23 4.56 6.19 -0.14
C THR A 23 3.63 5.35 0.73
N GLY A 24 4.13 4.77 1.83
CA GLY A 24 3.36 3.89 2.71
C GLY A 24 2.46 4.62 3.72
N ILE A 25 1.92 5.79 3.39
CA ILE A 25 1.06 6.62 4.25
C ILE A 25 -0.12 5.83 4.85
N PRO A 26 -0.81 4.94 4.10
CA PRO A 26 -1.92 4.19 4.67
C PRO A 26 -1.55 3.36 5.90
N ALA A 27 -0.32 2.83 5.96
CA ALA A 27 0.16 2.08 7.11
C ALA A 27 0.46 2.95 8.34
N ALA A 28 0.66 4.25 8.12
CA ALA A 28 1.03 5.23 9.15
C ALA A 28 -0.15 6.08 9.65
N TRP A 29 -1.35 5.97 9.06
CA TRP A 29 -2.45 6.87 9.40
C TRP A 29 -2.79 6.90 10.88
N GLY A 30 -2.63 5.79 11.60
CA GLY A 30 -2.88 5.73 13.04
C GLY A 30 -2.07 6.74 13.86
N VAL A 31 -0.86 7.15 13.41
CA VAL A 31 -0.08 8.19 14.08
C VAL A 31 -0.53 9.60 13.69
N PHE A 32 -1.13 9.78 12.52
CA PHE A 32 -1.66 11.07 12.07
C PHE A 32 -3.04 11.37 12.63
N GLN A 33 -3.86 10.37 12.94
CA GLN A 33 -5.28 10.53 13.22
C GLN A 33 -5.55 11.49 14.38
N GLN A 34 -4.95 11.28 15.55
CA GLN A 34 -5.15 12.14 16.71
C GLN A 34 -4.62 13.57 16.49
N PRO A 35 -3.38 13.79 16.01
CA PRO A 35 -2.89 15.11 15.67
C PRO A 35 -3.76 15.85 14.63
N VAL A 36 -4.30 15.13 13.64
CA VAL A 36 -5.20 15.73 12.64
C VAL A 36 -6.52 16.15 13.29
N MET A 37 -7.13 15.30 14.13
CA MET A 37 -8.35 15.64 14.85
C MET A 37 -8.14 16.88 15.72
N GLN A 38 -7.04 16.97 16.45
CA GLN A 38 -6.72 18.10 17.34
C GLN A 38 -6.36 19.36 16.54
N GLY A 39 -5.49 19.26 15.55
CA GLY A 39 -4.97 20.42 14.82
C GLY A 39 -5.95 21.05 13.81
N TYR A 40 -6.92 20.27 13.33
CA TYR A 40 -7.94 20.75 12.38
C TYR A 40 -9.34 20.77 12.97
N GLY A 41 -9.55 20.32 14.22
CA GLY A 41 -10.87 20.25 14.84
C GLY A 41 -11.80 19.22 14.18
N PHE A 42 -11.26 18.13 13.65
CA PHE A 42 -12.06 17.11 12.98
C PHE A 42 -12.66 16.12 13.95
N SER A 43 -13.91 15.73 13.67
CA SER A 43 -14.51 14.58 14.33
C SER A 43 -13.79 13.28 13.95
N ARG A 44 -13.98 12.23 14.79
CA ARG A 44 -13.48 10.88 14.48
C ARG A 44 -13.94 10.40 13.10
N GLY A 45 -15.21 10.60 12.75
CA GLY A 45 -15.77 10.21 11.45
C GLY A 45 -15.09 10.91 10.28
N GLN A 46 -14.80 12.21 10.41
CA GLN A 46 -14.10 12.99 9.38
C GLN A 46 -12.65 12.53 9.20
N ALA A 47 -11.93 12.24 10.27
CA ALA A 47 -10.57 11.72 10.20
C ALA A 47 -10.52 10.31 9.58
N MET A 48 -11.50 9.45 9.90
CA MET A 48 -11.62 8.13 9.27
C MET A 48 -12.01 8.22 7.79
N LEU A 49 -12.87 9.20 7.43
CA LEU A 49 -13.21 9.45 6.02
C LEU A 49 -11.97 9.92 5.24
N ALA A 50 -11.14 10.77 5.83
CA ALA A 50 -9.89 11.21 5.20
C ALA A 50 -8.97 10.03 4.88
N PHE A 51 -8.84 9.08 5.80
CA PHE A 51 -8.12 7.84 5.56
C PHE A 51 -8.75 6.97 4.46
N ALA A 52 -10.06 6.78 4.52
CA ALA A 52 -10.78 5.95 3.55
C ALA A 52 -10.65 6.52 2.13
N VAL A 53 -10.79 7.84 1.97
CA VAL A 53 -10.61 8.52 0.68
C VAL A 53 -9.16 8.41 0.18
N LEU A 54 -8.17 8.55 1.07
CA LEU A 54 -6.75 8.37 0.71
C LEU A 54 -6.49 6.96 0.15
N VAL A 55 -6.97 5.91 0.82
CA VAL A 55 -6.78 4.52 0.36
C VAL A 55 -7.61 4.24 -0.90
N ALA A 56 -8.82 4.78 -1.00
CA ALA A 56 -9.64 4.66 -2.21
C ALA A 56 -8.95 5.32 -3.41
N ALA A 57 -8.41 6.53 -3.22
CA ALA A 57 -7.63 7.25 -4.23
C ALA A 57 -6.36 6.48 -4.62
N TYR A 58 -5.71 5.79 -3.66
CA TYR A 58 -4.57 4.93 -3.96
C TYR A 58 -4.97 3.79 -4.93
N GLY A 59 -6.07 3.10 -4.69
CA GLY A 59 -6.54 2.04 -5.57
C GLY A 59 -6.83 2.54 -7.00
N VAL A 60 -7.53 3.66 -7.13
CA VAL A 60 -7.79 4.32 -8.44
C VAL A 60 -6.48 4.77 -9.07
N GLY A 61 -5.60 5.36 -8.28
CA GLY A 61 -4.30 5.84 -8.73
C GLY A 61 -3.40 4.74 -9.28
N CYS A 62 -3.47 3.51 -8.75
CA CYS A 62 -2.71 2.38 -9.32
C CYS A 62 -3.10 2.10 -10.78
N ALA A 63 -4.40 2.17 -11.10
CA ALA A 63 -4.87 2.01 -12.49
C ALA A 63 -4.42 3.17 -13.38
N MET A 64 -4.58 4.40 -12.91
CA MET A 64 -4.17 5.61 -13.66
C MET A 64 -2.66 5.69 -13.82
N GLY A 65 -1.90 5.42 -12.75
CA GLY A 65 -0.44 5.43 -12.74
C GLY A 65 0.15 4.37 -13.66
N GLY A 66 -0.45 3.17 -13.72
CA GLY A 66 -0.08 2.13 -14.65
C GLY A 66 -0.24 2.56 -16.11
N LEU A 67 -1.38 3.18 -16.46
CA LEU A 67 -1.63 3.74 -17.79
C LEU A 67 -0.62 4.85 -18.14
N LEU A 68 -0.36 5.74 -17.19
CA LEU A 68 0.58 6.85 -17.38
C LEU A 68 2.02 6.34 -17.58
N GLN A 69 2.40 5.33 -16.82
CA GLN A 69 3.72 4.69 -16.93
C GLN A 69 3.92 3.98 -18.27
N ASP A 70 2.90 3.26 -18.75
CA ASP A 70 2.98 2.56 -20.04
C ASP A 70 3.05 3.55 -21.20
N ALA A 71 2.36 4.70 -21.10
CA ALA A 71 2.35 5.73 -22.15
C ALA A 71 3.61 6.60 -22.16
N HIS A 72 4.14 7.00 -20.99
CA HIS A 72 5.17 8.04 -20.88
C HIS A 72 6.41 7.59 -20.09
N GLY A 73 6.42 6.34 -19.60
CA GLY A 73 7.52 5.77 -18.83
C GLY A 73 7.50 6.06 -17.33
N PRO A 74 8.37 5.37 -16.56
CA PRO A 74 8.33 5.40 -15.09
C PRO A 74 8.73 6.77 -14.51
N ARG A 75 9.62 7.51 -15.16
CA ARG A 75 10.05 8.84 -14.72
C ARG A 75 8.88 9.83 -14.72
N PHE A 76 8.09 9.84 -15.79
CA PHE A 76 6.95 10.75 -15.91
C PHE A 76 5.88 10.45 -14.86
N ALA A 77 5.50 9.19 -14.72
CA ALA A 77 4.58 8.76 -13.68
C ALA A 77 5.10 9.09 -12.27
N GLY A 78 6.40 8.88 -12.01
CA GLY A 78 7.05 9.22 -10.75
C GLY A 78 7.04 10.71 -10.41
N LEU A 79 7.29 11.59 -11.40
CA LEU A 79 7.27 13.05 -11.21
C LEU A 79 5.86 13.56 -10.92
N TRP A 80 4.83 13.11 -11.64
CA TRP A 80 3.44 13.42 -11.33
C TRP A 80 3.02 12.88 -9.97
N GLY A 81 3.45 11.65 -9.64
CA GLY A 81 3.24 11.07 -8.32
C GLY A 81 3.85 11.93 -7.21
N THR A 82 5.08 12.40 -7.40
CA THR A 82 5.76 13.30 -6.45
C THR A 82 5.02 14.63 -6.30
N ALA A 83 4.62 15.25 -7.41
CA ALA A 83 3.91 16.53 -7.39
C ALA A 83 2.57 16.44 -6.64
N LEU A 84 1.80 15.38 -6.89
CA LEU A 84 0.54 15.14 -6.18
C LEU A 84 0.78 14.83 -4.70
N LEU A 85 1.75 13.98 -4.38
CA LEU A 85 2.04 13.58 -3.01
C LEU A 85 2.54 14.76 -2.18
N ALA A 86 3.61 15.42 -2.61
CA ALA A 86 4.20 16.56 -1.91
C ALA A 86 3.24 17.76 -1.89
N GLY A 87 2.58 18.05 -3.02
CA GLY A 87 1.58 19.10 -3.13
C GLY A 87 0.39 18.89 -2.18
N GLY A 88 -0.08 17.64 -2.05
CA GLY A 88 -1.13 17.29 -1.11
C GLY A 88 -0.74 17.56 0.35
N PHE A 89 0.49 17.22 0.75
CA PHE A 89 0.99 17.49 2.08
C PHE A 89 1.19 18.99 2.33
N PHE A 90 1.73 19.75 1.37
CA PHE A 90 1.82 21.21 1.49
C PHE A 90 0.43 21.85 1.59
N ALA A 91 -0.50 21.47 0.71
CA ALA A 91 -1.86 22.02 0.73
C ALA A 91 -2.58 21.68 2.05
N ALA A 92 -2.38 20.49 2.60
CA ALA A 92 -2.92 20.11 3.91
C ALA A 92 -2.49 21.08 5.01
N SER A 93 -1.22 21.53 5.03
CA SER A 93 -0.70 22.44 6.03
C SER A 93 -1.44 23.78 6.07
N LEU A 94 -2.07 24.18 4.96
CA LEU A 94 -2.78 25.44 4.77
C LEU A 94 -4.30 25.35 4.97
N VAL A 95 -4.86 24.15 5.15
CA VAL A 95 -6.30 23.94 5.31
C VAL A 95 -6.81 24.64 6.59
N PRO A 96 -7.89 25.46 6.50
CA PRO A 96 -8.52 26.05 7.68
C PRO A 96 -9.07 25.01 8.66
N VAL A 97 -9.21 25.42 9.93
CA VAL A 97 -9.84 24.59 10.98
C VAL A 97 -11.27 24.25 10.57
N ALA A 98 -11.74 23.07 10.92
CA ALA A 98 -13.07 22.53 10.66
C ALA A 98 -13.47 22.36 9.19
N ASN A 99 -12.54 22.49 8.22
CA ASN A 99 -12.84 22.32 6.81
C ASN A 99 -12.40 20.92 6.31
N ALA A 100 -13.14 19.89 6.74
CA ALA A 100 -12.85 18.51 6.39
C ALA A 100 -12.99 18.24 4.87
N VAL A 101 -13.96 18.86 4.20
CA VAL A 101 -14.16 18.67 2.75
C VAL A 101 -12.95 19.17 1.97
N LEU A 102 -12.45 20.36 2.28
CA LEU A 102 -11.24 20.87 1.63
C LEU A 102 -10.04 19.96 1.91
N PHE A 103 -9.88 19.46 3.15
CA PHE A 103 -8.81 18.53 3.50
C PHE A 103 -8.88 17.24 2.65
N LEU A 104 -10.07 16.68 2.43
CA LEU A 104 -10.25 15.51 1.56
C LEU A 104 -9.78 15.81 0.13
N LEU A 105 -10.16 16.95 -0.42
CA LEU A 105 -9.85 17.33 -1.80
C LEU A 105 -8.36 17.63 -2.02
N VAL A 106 -7.73 18.36 -1.08
CA VAL A 106 -6.35 18.83 -1.27
C VAL A 106 -5.30 17.90 -0.68
N TYR A 107 -5.67 17.02 0.27
CA TYR A 107 -4.77 16.06 0.89
C TYR A 107 -5.08 14.62 0.50
N SER A 108 -6.28 14.11 0.88
CA SER A 108 -6.55 12.67 0.77
C SER A 108 -6.52 12.18 -0.67
N LEU A 109 -7.12 12.91 -1.59
CA LEU A 109 -7.10 12.56 -3.00
C LEU A 109 -5.70 12.65 -3.61
N PRO A 110 -4.98 13.79 -3.53
CA PRO A 110 -3.66 13.91 -4.15
C PRO A 110 -2.61 13.00 -3.50
N ALA A 111 -2.62 12.83 -2.17
CA ALA A 111 -1.67 11.96 -1.49
C ALA A 111 -1.88 10.48 -1.84
N GLY A 112 -3.14 10.04 -1.94
CA GLY A 112 -3.48 8.69 -2.38
C GLY A 112 -3.06 8.44 -3.83
N LEU A 113 -3.45 9.32 -4.76
CA LEU A 113 -3.07 9.23 -6.18
C LEU A 113 -1.55 9.31 -6.36
N GLY A 114 -0.88 10.25 -5.69
CA GLY A 114 0.56 10.45 -5.78
C GLY A 114 1.36 9.24 -5.31
N SER A 115 0.98 8.66 -4.18
CA SER A 115 1.59 7.41 -3.69
C SER A 115 1.40 6.26 -4.68
N ALA A 116 0.21 6.16 -5.29
CA ALA A 116 -0.12 5.12 -6.23
C ALA A 116 0.56 5.28 -7.60
N PHE A 117 0.95 6.47 -8.00
CA PHE A 117 1.74 6.69 -9.21
C PHE A 117 3.21 6.31 -8.98
N LEU A 118 3.75 6.63 -7.81
CA LEU A 118 5.14 6.36 -7.45
C LEU A 118 5.41 4.88 -7.18
N ALA A 119 4.59 4.24 -6.34
CA ALA A 119 4.91 2.91 -5.82
C ALA A 119 5.01 1.83 -6.91
N PRO A 120 4.04 1.66 -7.83
CA PRO A 120 4.17 0.71 -8.92
C PRO A 120 5.29 1.05 -9.90
N ALA A 121 5.52 2.36 -10.17
CA ALA A 121 6.58 2.80 -11.08
C ALA A 121 7.97 2.40 -10.58
N VAL A 122 8.23 2.57 -9.29
CA VAL A 122 9.48 2.12 -8.64
C VAL A 122 9.64 0.61 -8.74
N LEU A 123 8.59 -0.15 -8.40
CA LEU A 123 8.64 -1.62 -8.42
C LEU A 123 8.88 -2.15 -9.84
N ALA A 124 8.15 -1.65 -10.83
CA ALA A 124 8.31 -2.07 -12.22
C ALA A 124 9.70 -1.73 -12.76
N CYS A 125 10.21 -0.54 -12.45
CA CYS A 125 11.55 -0.12 -12.83
C CYS A 125 12.62 -1.02 -12.18
N ALA A 126 12.51 -1.30 -10.87
CA ALA A 126 13.44 -2.18 -10.17
C ALA A 126 13.46 -3.59 -10.77
N GLN A 127 12.31 -4.17 -11.09
CA GLN A 127 12.21 -5.49 -11.73
C GLN A 127 12.85 -5.53 -13.12
N LYS A 128 12.72 -4.46 -13.91
CA LYS A 128 13.35 -4.36 -15.24
C LYS A 128 14.87 -4.29 -15.16
N TRP A 129 15.44 -3.66 -14.15
CA TRP A 129 16.89 -3.58 -13.92
C TRP A 129 17.50 -4.88 -13.36
N TYR A 130 16.74 -5.61 -12.54
CA TYR A 130 17.19 -6.84 -11.89
C TYR A 130 16.45 -8.07 -12.42
N LYS A 131 16.53 -8.30 -13.74
CA LYS A 131 15.81 -9.40 -14.45
C LYS A 131 16.02 -10.77 -13.83
N ASP A 132 17.27 -11.07 -13.40
CA ASP A 132 17.64 -12.36 -12.80
C ASP A 132 17.35 -12.42 -11.29
N LYS A 133 17.08 -11.28 -10.64
CA LYS A 133 16.85 -11.16 -9.19
C LYS A 133 15.63 -10.29 -8.90
N LYS A 134 14.55 -10.46 -9.67
CA LYS A 134 13.30 -9.65 -9.55
C LYS A 134 12.72 -9.66 -8.14
N GLY A 135 12.66 -10.85 -7.53
CA GLY A 135 12.16 -11.01 -6.17
C GLY A 135 12.96 -10.22 -5.13
N TRP A 136 14.30 -10.22 -5.24
CA TRP A 136 15.17 -9.45 -4.35
C TRP A 136 14.94 -7.94 -4.51
N ALA A 137 14.91 -7.44 -5.73
CA ALA A 137 14.69 -6.01 -6.00
C ALA A 137 13.31 -5.53 -5.52
N THR A 138 12.27 -6.34 -5.78
CA THR A 138 10.91 -6.09 -5.27
C THR A 138 10.88 -6.14 -3.74
N GLY A 139 11.60 -7.10 -3.14
CA GLY A 139 11.72 -7.24 -1.70
C GLY A 139 12.35 -6.01 -1.03
N VAL A 140 13.46 -5.50 -1.55
CA VAL A 140 14.13 -4.31 -1.01
C VAL A 140 13.20 -3.09 -1.04
N ALA A 141 12.57 -2.82 -2.19
CA ALA A 141 11.61 -1.73 -2.30
C ALA A 141 10.38 -1.95 -1.41
N GLY A 142 9.89 -3.19 -1.32
CA GLY A 142 8.76 -3.57 -0.47
C GLY A 142 9.05 -3.43 1.02
N VAL A 143 10.25 -3.78 1.48
CA VAL A 143 10.70 -3.57 2.87
C VAL A 143 10.68 -2.09 3.22
N ALA A 144 11.21 -1.22 2.35
CA ALA A 144 11.19 0.22 2.58
C ALA A 144 9.76 0.75 2.74
N MET A 145 8.84 0.34 1.87
CA MET A 145 7.42 0.67 2.01
C MET A 145 6.80 0.09 3.30
N GLY A 146 7.20 -1.11 3.71
CA GLY A 146 6.75 -1.72 4.96
C GLY A 146 7.15 -0.92 6.19
N LEU A 147 8.35 -0.33 6.17
CA LEU A 147 8.89 0.49 7.27
C LEU A 147 8.33 1.91 7.33
N SER A 148 7.49 2.34 6.37
CA SER A 148 6.90 3.69 6.34
C SER A 148 6.23 4.08 7.65
N GLY A 149 5.45 3.18 8.25
CA GLY A 149 4.75 3.46 9.52
C GLY A 149 5.71 3.80 10.65
N ALA A 150 6.84 3.10 10.75
CA ALA A 150 7.88 3.41 11.75
C ALA A 150 8.50 4.78 11.48
N PHE A 151 8.86 5.08 10.23
CA PHE A 151 9.40 6.38 9.83
C PHE A 151 8.44 7.52 10.19
N PHE A 152 7.18 7.43 9.76
CA PHE A 152 6.19 8.46 10.04
C PHE A 152 5.89 8.61 11.53
N THR A 153 5.93 7.50 12.30
CA THR A 153 5.76 7.57 13.76
C THR A 153 6.84 8.43 14.42
N LEU A 154 8.09 8.20 14.05
CA LEU A 154 9.22 9.00 14.57
C LEU A 154 9.12 10.46 14.11
N PHE A 155 8.78 10.69 12.84
CA PHE A 155 8.67 12.03 12.28
C PHE A 155 7.53 12.85 12.92
N VAL A 156 6.34 12.27 13.05
CA VAL A 156 5.19 12.94 13.67
C VAL A 156 5.41 13.20 15.15
N LYS A 157 6.03 12.26 15.87
CA LYS A 157 6.38 12.48 17.27
C LYS A 157 7.44 13.57 17.44
N GLY A 158 8.44 13.62 16.59
CA GLY A 158 9.49 14.64 16.65
C GLY A 158 8.98 16.01 16.18
N VAL A 159 8.68 16.13 14.88
CA VAL A 159 8.30 17.42 14.28
C VAL A 159 6.88 17.83 14.67
N GLY A 160 5.93 16.91 14.61
CA GLY A 160 4.53 17.19 14.94
C GLY A 160 4.32 17.50 16.43
N GLY A 161 5.07 16.81 17.30
CA GLY A 161 5.05 17.09 18.75
C GLY A 161 5.65 18.45 19.12
N ALA A 162 6.70 18.88 18.40
CA ALA A 162 7.37 20.15 18.67
C ALA A 162 6.64 21.36 18.06
N TRP A 163 6.14 21.23 16.83
CA TRP A 163 5.61 22.37 16.03
C TRP A 163 4.17 22.18 15.52
N GLY A 164 3.51 21.11 15.93
CA GLY A 164 2.16 20.79 15.53
C GLY A 164 2.02 20.15 14.16
N ILE A 165 0.81 19.63 13.88
CA ILE A 165 0.55 18.79 12.69
C ILE A 165 0.66 19.56 11.37
N ARG A 166 0.35 20.85 11.33
CA ARG A 166 0.44 21.68 10.13
C ARG A 166 1.88 21.84 9.66
N VAL A 167 2.79 22.17 10.58
CA VAL A 167 4.23 22.26 10.28
C VAL A 167 4.78 20.88 9.93
N CYS A 168 4.32 19.83 10.59
CA CYS A 168 4.68 18.46 10.26
C CYS A 168 4.28 18.10 8.82
N PHE A 169 3.10 18.46 8.37
CA PHE A 169 2.67 18.24 6.97
C PHE A 169 3.52 19.05 5.98
N ALA A 170 3.81 20.32 6.25
CA ALA A 170 4.68 21.11 5.41
C ALA A 170 6.09 20.52 5.31
N ALA A 171 6.67 20.10 6.43
CA ALA A 171 7.97 19.47 6.48
C ALA A 171 8.00 18.13 5.72
N LEU A 172 6.96 17.29 5.89
CA LEU A 172 6.82 16.05 5.12
C LEU A 172 6.69 16.33 3.62
N GLY A 173 5.91 17.35 3.23
CA GLY A 173 5.81 17.79 1.84
C GLY A 173 7.17 18.14 1.25
N ALA A 174 8.01 18.88 2.00
CA ALA A 174 9.36 19.22 1.58
C ALA A 174 10.27 17.98 1.45
N VAL A 175 10.24 17.08 2.44
CA VAL A 175 10.99 15.81 2.39
C VAL A 175 10.55 14.95 1.21
N MET A 176 9.24 14.83 0.97
CA MET A 176 8.70 14.09 -0.16
C MET A 176 9.09 14.72 -1.50
N LEU A 177 9.02 16.05 -1.63
CA LEU A 177 9.41 16.74 -2.85
C LEU A 177 10.89 16.46 -3.20
N VAL A 178 11.77 16.51 -2.20
CA VAL A 178 13.20 16.29 -2.41
C VAL A 178 13.50 14.81 -2.68
N ILE A 179 13.06 13.91 -1.80
CA ILE A 179 13.43 12.48 -1.88
C ILE A 179 12.71 11.79 -3.04
N CYS A 180 11.37 11.95 -3.12
CA CYS A 180 10.61 11.32 -4.20
C CYS A 180 10.90 12.01 -5.55
N GLY A 181 11.10 13.33 -5.57
CA GLY A 181 11.48 14.06 -6.77
C GLY A 181 12.83 13.63 -7.32
N ALA A 182 13.87 13.58 -6.47
CA ALA A 182 15.17 13.06 -6.86
C ALA A 182 15.07 11.59 -7.30
N GLY A 183 14.32 10.78 -6.56
CA GLY A 183 14.05 9.39 -6.93
C GLY A 183 13.39 9.28 -8.31
N ALA A 184 12.33 10.04 -8.57
CA ALA A 184 11.62 10.03 -9.85
C ALA A 184 12.50 10.49 -11.03
N LEU A 185 13.38 11.48 -10.81
CA LEU A 185 14.34 11.92 -11.83
C LEU A 185 15.36 10.83 -12.21
N ILE A 186 15.70 9.96 -11.27
CA ILE A 186 16.65 8.84 -11.47
C ILE A 186 15.95 7.64 -12.10
N LEU A 187 14.63 7.48 -11.93
CA LEU A 187 13.87 6.37 -12.49
C LEU A 187 13.99 6.37 -14.02
N GLN A 188 14.53 5.28 -14.55
CA GLN A 188 14.69 5.07 -15.99
C GLN A 188 14.63 3.58 -16.30
N ASP A 189 13.91 3.21 -17.35
CA ASP A 189 13.92 1.85 -17.84
C ASP A 189 15.32 1.49 -18.39
N PRO A 190 15.78 0.24 -18.25
CA PRO A 190 16.99 -0.21 -18.87
C PRO A 190 16.88 -0.09 -20.39
N PRO A 191 17.99 0.10 -21.12
CA PRO A 191 17.99 0.08 -22.58
C PRO A 191 17.35 -1.20 -23.09
N ALA A 192 16.47 -1.09 -24.08
CA ALA A 192 15.83 -2.26 -24.69
C ALA A 192 16.90 -3.18 -25.28
N PRO A 193 16.85 -4.50 -25.05
CA PRO A 193 17.74 -5.42 -25.75
C PRO A 193 17.44 -5.38 -27.25
N ALA A 194 18.50 -5.40 -28.06
CA ALA A 194 18.42 -5.30 -29.54
C ALA A 194 17.68 -6.48 -30.22
N THR A 195 17.30 -7.50 -29.47
CA THR A 195 16.58 -8.68 -29.94
C THR A 195 15.35 -8.91 -29.09
N SER A 196 14.24 -8.36 -29.50
CA SER A 196 12.93 -8.79 -29.03
C SER A 196 12.55 -10.07 -29.78
N GLY A 197 12.70 -11.19 -29.09
CA GLY A 197 12.07 -12.45 -29.54
C GLY A 197 10.55 -12.28 -29.61
N ASN A 198 9.83 -13.26 -30.13
CA ASN A 198 8.38 -13.30 -30.33
C ASN A 198 7.59 -12.61 -29.25
N PRO A 199 6.52 -11.87 -29.58
CA PRO A 199 5.62 -11.25 -28.61
C PRO A 199 5.16 -12.31 -27.59
N GLN A 200 5.45 -12.09 -26.32
CA GLN A 200 4.97 -13.00 -25.29
C GLN A 200 3.44 -12.90 -25.21
N PRO A 201 2.72 -14.02 -25.08
CA PRO A 201 1.28 -14.00 -24.97
C PRO A 201 0.85 -13.28 -23.67
N GLY A 202 -0.20 -12.46 -23.77
CA GLY A 202 -0.75 -11.75 -22.63
C GLY A 202 -2.07 -11.09 -22.97
N LEU A 203 -2.94 -10.97 -21.99
CA LEU A 203 -4.22 -10.30 -22.15
C LEU A 203 -4.06 -8.79 -22.02
N ASP A 204 -4.61 -8.08 -22.99
CA ASP A 204 -4.80 -6.64 -22.88
C ASP A 204 -5.91 -6.28 -21.87
N ARG A 205 -5.92 -5.04 -21.41
CA ARG A 205 -6.90 -4.54 -20.44
C ARG A 205 -8.35 -4.83 -20.82
N PRO A 206 -8.84 -4.52 -22.05
CA PRO A 206 -10.24 -4.73 -22.40
C PRO A 206 -10.68 -6.20 -22.33
N ARG A 207 -9.79 -7.12 -22.67
CA ARG A 207 -10.04 -8.56 -22.56
C ARG A 207 -9.97 -9.03 -21.11
N MET A 208 -8.96 -8.58 -20.35
CA MET A 208 -8.76 -8.96 -18.95
C MET A 208 -9.98 -8.60 -18.08
N VAL A 209 -10.49 -7.36 -18.14
CA VAL A 209 -11.59 -6.90 -17.28
C VAL A 209 -12.90 -7.67 -17.48
N ARG A 210 -13.05 -8.33 -18.61
CA ARG A 210 -14.22 -9.18 -18.91
C ARG A 210 -14.12 -10.57 -18.29
N THR A 211 -12.91 -10.98 -17.86
CA THR A 211 -12.70 -12.33 -17.30
C THR A 211 -13.27 -12.46 -15.89
N THR A 212 -13.71 -13.67 -15.55
CA THR A 212 -14.12 -14.02 -14.18
C THR A 212 -12.91 -13.95 -13.23
N GLN A 213 -11.72 -14.29 -13.72
CA GLN A 213 -10.46 -14.23 -12.97
C GLN A 213 -10.17 -12.82 -12.47
N TYR A 214 -10.33 -11.80 -13.34
CA TYR A 214 -10.20 -10.40 -12.94
C TYR A 214 -11.17 -10.02 -11.82
N LYS A 215 -12.44 -10.33 -11.97
CA LYS A 215 -13.48 -10.03 -10.98
C LYS A 215 -13.17 -10.68 -9.63
N LEU A 216 -12.73 -11.93 -9.63
CA LEU A 216 -12.33 -12.66 -8.43
C LEU A 216 -11.08 -12.07 -7.77
N CYS A 217 -10.08 -11.64 -8.57
CA CYS A 217 -8.88 -10.99 -8.05
C CYS A 217 -9.20 -9.63 -7.43
N VAL A 218 -10.03 -8.81 -8.07
CA VAL A 218 -10.50 -7.52 -7.51
C VAL A 218 -11.26 -7.74 -6.21
N ALA A 219 -12.19 -8.72 -6.18
CA ALA A 219 -12.94 -9.06 -4.98
C ALA A 219 -12.02 -9.57 -3.86
N ALA A 220 -11.05 -10.41 -4.18
CA ALA A 220 -10.07 -10.92 -3.21
C ALA A 220 -9.26 -9.76 -2.59
N VAL A 221 -8.76 -8.84 -3.40
CA VAL A 221 -8.05 -7.64 -2.90
C VAL A 221 -8.95 -6.79 -2.01
N ALA A 222 -10.21 -6.53 -2.42
CA ALA A 222 -11.17 -5.78 -1.62
C ALA A 222 -11.44 -6.44 -0.27
N LEU A 223 -11.60 -7.76 -0.26
CA LEU A 223 -11.93 -8.54 0.92
C LEU A 223 -10.74 -8.76 1.88
N SER A 224 -9.50 -8.55 1.45
CA SER A 224 -8.34 -8.56 2.34
C SER A 224 -8.21 -7.27 3.17
N ALA A 225 -8.71 -6.15 2.66
CA ALA A 225 -8.48 -4.83 3.23
C ALA A 225 -9.11 -4.62 4.63
N PRO A 226 -10.32 -5.10 4.94
CA PRO A 226 -10.95 -4.91 6.24
C PRO A 226 -10.13 -5.45 7.42
N ALA A 227 -9.32 -6.50 7.22
CA ALA A 227 -8.48 -7.09 8.27
C ALA A 227 -7.48 -6.09 8.88
N VAL A 228 -7.09 -5.06 8.14
CA VAL A 228 -6.19 -4.00 8.63
C VAL A 228 -6.86 -2.63 8.63
N LEU A 229 -7.59 -2.26 7.57
CA LEU A 229 -8.11 -0.91 7.43
C LEU A 229 -9.21 -0.54 8.44
N LEU A 230 -9.91 -1.53 9.03
CA LEU A 230 -10.86 -1.30 10.12
C LEU A 230 -10.20 -0.86 11.43
N PHE A 231 -8.93 -1.20 11.62
CA PHE A 231 -8.24 -1.05 12.90
C PHE A 231 -7.07 -0.07 12.84
N SER A 232 -6.36 -0.02 11.71
CA SER A 232 -5.15 0.80 11.54
C SER A 232 -5.33 2.28 11.92
N PRO A 233 -6.43 2.97 11.57
CA PRO A 233 -6.63 4.35 11.98
C PRO A 233 -6.72 4.54 13.49
N GLU A 234 -7.28 3.58 14.21
CA GLU A 234 -7.59 3.66 15.63
C GLU A 234 -6.72 2.75 16.50
N ILE A 235 -5.64 2.21 15.94
CA ILE A 235 -4.85 1.18 16.64
C ILE A 235 -4.30 1.66 17.98
N PHE A 236 -3.92 2.93 18.12
CA PHE A 236 -3.46 3.49 19.40
C PHE A 236 -4.58 3.45 20.45
N LYS A 237 -5.78 3.90 20.06
CA LYS A 237 -6.94 3.89 20.94
C LYS A 237 -7.32 2.45 21.33
N ILE A 238 -7.39 1.55 20.37
CA ILE A 238 -7.70 0.13 20.62
C ILE A 238 -6.68 -0.49 21.59
N ALA A 239 -5.40 -0.20 21.41
CA ALA A 239 -4.35 -0.73 22.25
C ALA A 239 -4.46 -0.21 23.70
N THR A 240 -4.68 1.10 23.90
CA THR A 240 -4.82 1.68 25.23
C THR A 240 -6.11 1.24 25.94
N GLU A 241 -7.24 1.18 25.24
CA GLU A 241 -8.51 0.67 25.81
C GLU A 241 -8.42 -0.81 26.23
N ARG A 242 -7.45 -1.57 25.69
CA ARG A 242 -7.19 -2.97 26.03
C ARG A 242 -6.05 -3.18 27.02
N GLY A 243 -5.66 -2.12 27.73
CA GLY A 243 -4.71 -2.21 28.85
C GLY A 243 -3.24 -1.96 28.48
N LEU A 244 -2.92 -1.60 27.23
CA LEU A 244 -1.54 -1.22 26.89
C LEU A 244 -1.26 0.20 27.42
N PRO A 245 -0.12 0.44 28.11
CA PRO A 245 0.26 1.78 28.53
C PRO A 245 0.28 2.78 27.36
N GLU A 246 -0.21 3.99 27.56
CA GLU A 246 -0.33 5.02 26.51
C GLU A 246 1.03 5.31 25.86
N ALA A 247 2.10 5.35 26.66
CA ALA A 247 3.47 5.53 26.14
C ALA A 247 3.92 4.40 25.18
N ALA A 248 3.36 3.20 25.32
CA ALA A 248 3.68 2.04 24.50
C ALA A 248 2.75 1.91 23.26
N ALA A 249 1.63 2.64 23.19
CA ALA A 249 0.69 2.55 22.06
C ALA A 249 1.36 2.74 20.67
N PRO A 250 2.33 3.66 20.47
CA PRO A 250 3.04 3.77 19.20
C PRO A 250 3.82 2.54 18.76
N CYS A 251 4.18 1.65 19.70
CA CYS A 251 4.84 0.37 19.36
C CYS A 251 3.97 -0.51 18.46
N SER A 252 2.62 -0.33 18.49
CA SER A 252 1.72 -1.06 17.60
C SER A 252 2.00 -0.76 16.12
N ILE A 253 2.24 0.50 15.76
CA ILE A 253 2.58 0.86 14.37
C ILE A 253 4.02 0.46 14.04
N VAL A 254 4.96 0.64 14.96
CA VAL A 254 6.37 0.28 14.73
C VAL A 254 6.51 -1.23 14.50
N LEU A 255 5.91 -2.05 15.37
CA LEU A 255 5.92 -3.51 15.23
C LEU A 255 5.12 -3.97 14.01
N GLY A 256 3.95 -3.35 13.76
CA GLY A 256 3.15 -3.57 12.56
C GLY A 256 3.94 -3.24 11.28
N SER A 257 4.75 -2.19 11.29
CA SER A 257 5.62 -1.81 10.16
C SER A 257 6.74 -2.82 9.93
N ALA A 258 7.38 -3.30 11.01
CA ALA A 258 8.40 -4.34 10.92
C ALA A 258 7.79 -5.65 10.37
N ALA A 259 6.61 -6.03 10.86
CA ALA A 259 5.87 -7.19 10.38
C ALA A 259 5.44 -7.03 8.90
N SER A 260 4.99 -5.83 8.51
CA SER A 260 4.67 -5.49 7.11
C SER A 260 5.90 -5.65 6.21
N ALA A 261 7.06 -5.16 6.63
CA ALA A 261 8.32 -5.29 5.90
C ALA A 261 8.72 -6.77 5.76
N ALA A 262 8.64 -7.55 6.84
CA ALA A 262 8.90 -8.98 6.83
C ALA A 262 7.93 -9.72 5.89
N GLY A 263 6.64 -9.43 5.93
CA GLY A 263 5.63 -10.03 5.07
C GLY A 263 5.91 -9.76 3.59
N ARG A 264 6.25 -8.51 3.24
CA ARG A 264 6.60 -8.11 1.86
C ARG A 264 7.87 -8.78 1.34
N LEU A 265 8.79 -9.18 2.22
CA LEU A 265 10.00 -9.89 1.84
C LEU A 265 9.76 -11.40 1.74
N LEU A 266 9.17 -11.97 2.79
CA LEU A 266 9.11 -13.43 2.97
C LEU A 266 8.02 -14.09 2.11
N LEU A 267 6.79 -13.52 2.05
CA LEU A 267 5.68 -14.18 1.36
C LEU A 267 5.87 -14.25 -0.16
N PRO A 268 6.37 -13.21 -0.88
CA PRO A 268 6.74 -13.38 -2.28
C PRO A 268 7.83 -14.41 -2.50
N ALA A 269 8.89 -14.43 -1.66
CA ALA A 269 9.96 -15.43 -1.76
C ALA A 269 9.44 -16.85 -1.52
N CYS A 270 8.55 -17.05 -0.55
CA CYS A 270 7.87 -18.33 -0.35
C CYS A 270 6.99 -18.70 -1.54
N SER A 271 6.31 -17.71 -2.15
CA SER A 271 5.43 -17.96 -3.28
C SER A 271 6.16 -18.35 -4.56
N ASP A 272 7.44 -17.98 -4.71
CA ASP A 272 8.29 -18.45 -5.80
C ASP A 272 8.59 -19.94 -5.70
N LYS A 273 8.66 -20.48 -4.47
CA LYS A 273 8.97 -21.91 -4.22
C LYS A 273 7.71 -22.77 -4.10
N LEU A 274 6.69 -22.31 -3.40
CA LEU A 274 5.48 -23.08 -3.07
C LEU A 274 4.34 -22.85 -4.06
N GLY A 275 4.49 -21.88 -4.97
CA GLY A 275 3.44 -21.42 -5.86
C GLY A 275 2.61 -20.28 -5.25
N ARG A 276 1.98 -19.45 -6.10
CA ARG A 276 1.26 -18.23 -5.68
C ARG A 276 0.00 -18.55 -4.86
N LYS A 277 -0.81 -19.51 -5.35
CA LYS A 277 -2.08 -19.85 -4.70
C LYS A 277 -1.94 -20.41 -3.29
N PRO A 278 -1.06 -21.39 -3.00
CA PRO A 278 -0.86 -21.88 -1.64
C PRO A 278 -0.48 -20.77 -0.65
N VAL A 279 0.39 -19.84 -1.07
CA VAL A 279 0.78 -18.71 -0.22
C VAL A 279 -0.37 -17.74 -0.02
N LEU A 280 -1.18 -17.45 -1.05
CA LEU A 280 -2.39 -16.64 -0.91
C LEU A 280 -3.42 -17.31 0.01
N TYR A 281 -3.54 -18.65 -0.02
CA TYR A 281 -4.39 -19.36 0.97
C TYR A 281 -3.88 -19.14 2.40
N ALA A 282 -2.58 -19.26 2.63
CA ALA A 282 -1.99 -18.96 3.93
C ALA A 282 -2.22 -17.50 4.35
N VAL A 283 -2.14 -16.55 3.42
CA VAL A 283 -2.46 -15.13 3.66
C VAL A 283 -3.88 -14.97 4.17
N TYR A 284 -4.88 -15.47 3.46
CA TYR A 284 -6.29 -15.28 3.85
C TYR A 284 -6.65 -16.06 5.12
N LEU A 285 -6.10 -17.25 5.34
CA LEU A 285 -6.23 -17.98 6.60
C LEU A 285 -5.60 -17.21 7.77
N GLY A 286 -4.40 -16.65 7.54
CA GLY A 286 -3.72 -15.82 8.53
C GLY A 286 -4.48 -14.54 8.87
N LEU A 287 -5.12 -13.89 7.87
CA LEU A 287 -5.99 -12.73 8.10
C LEU A 287 -7.25 -13.12 8.88
N ALA A 288 -7.88 -14.25 8.56
CA ALA A 288 -9.08 -14.72 9.27
C ALA A 288 -8.76 -15.08 10.72
N ALA A 289 -7.76 -15.94 10.94
CA ALA A 289 -7.32 -16.35 12.27
C ALA A 289 -6.77 -15.16 13.09
N GLY A 290 -5.99 -14.29 12.45
CA GLY A 290 -5.47 -13.06 13.06
C GLY A 290 -6.59 -12.10 13.49
N SER A 291 -7.67 -11.97 12.71
CA SER A 291 -8.82 -11.14 13.06
C SER A 291 -9.55 -11.68 14.29
N VAL A 292 -9.71 -13.00 14.37
CA VAL A 292 -10.29 -13.66 15.56
C VAL A 292 -9.37 -13.49 16.77
N TRP A 293 -8.07 -13.75 16.63
CA TRP A 293 -7.12 -13.54 17.71
C TRP A 293 -7.11 -12.09 18.19
N PHE A 294 -7.10 -11.13 17.27
CA PHE A 294 -7.13 -9.70 17.60
C PHE A 294 -8.42 -9.31 18.35
N ALA A 295 -9.55 -10.01 18.14
CA ALA A 295 -10.78 -9.76 18.89
C ALA A 295 -10.63 -9.99 20.41
N PHE A 296 -9.83 -10.98 20.79
CA PHE A 296 -9.63 -11.39 22.18
C PHE A 296 -8.30 -10.93 22.78
N ALA A 297 -7.42 -10.33 21.98
CA ALA A 297 -6.13 -9.85 22.43
C ALA A 297 -6.26 -8.68 23.40
N ALA A 298 -5.50 -8.72 24.49
CA ALA A 298 -5.40 -7.69 25.51
C ALA A 298 -3.93 -7.37 25.78
N GLU A 299 -3.65 -6.23 26.38
CA GLU A 299 -2.31 -5.79 26.76
C GLU A 299 -1.31 -5.91 25.58
N TRP A 300 -0.15 -6.51 25.83
CA TRP A 300 0.90 -6.68 24.83
C TRP A 300 0.52 -7.61 23.67
N TRP A 301 -0.44 -8.51 23.86
CA TRP A 301 -0.94 -9.40 22.80
C TRP A 301 -1.65 -8.64 21.67
N VAL A 302 -2.17 -7.43 21.96
CA VAL A 302 -2.71 -6.53 20.93
C VAL A 302 -1.66 -6.21 19.86
N LEU A 303 -0.41 -5.97 20.29
CA LEU A 303 0.69 -5.68 19.38
C LEU A 303 1.02 -6.87 18.49
N ALA A 304 1.09 -8.06 19.09
CA ALA A 304 1.41 -9.30 18.37
C ALA A 304 0.31 -9.64 17.34
N ALA A 305 -0.95 -9.58 17.75
CA ALA A 305 -2.09 -9.86 16.87
C ALA A 305 -2.18 -8.87 15.71
N TYR A 306 -1.96 -7.56 15.97
CA TYR A 306 -1.93 -6.54 14.92
C TYR A 306 -0.72 -6.73 13.99
N ALA A 307 0.45 -7.12 14.51
CA ALA A 307 1.61 -7.44 13.70
C ALA A 307 1.35 -8.62 12.75
N VAL A 308 0.65 -9.66 13.22
CA VAL A 308 0.25 -10.80 12.36
C VAL A 308 -0.69 -10.34 11.23
N LEU A 309 -1.67 -9.50 11.54
CA LEU A 309 -2.57 -8.94 10.51
C LEU A 309 -1.79 -8.13 9.47
N THR A 310 -0.90 -7.25 9.91
CA THR A 310 -0.09 -6.42 8.98
C THR A 310 0.91 -7.25 8.18
N PHE A 311 1.47 -8.33 8.74
CA PHE A 311 2.34 -9.27 8.05
C PHE A 311 1.61 -9.92 6.86
N PHE A 312 0.48 -10.55 7.12
CA PHE A 312 -0.26 -11.26 6.07
C PHE A 312 -0.88 -10.31 5.05
N TYR A 313 -1.45 -9.19 5.48
CA TYR A 313 -2.03 -8.19 4.58
C TYR A 313 -0.99 -7.62 3.61
N SER A 314 0.13 -7.13 4.15
CA SER A 314 1.18 -6.50 3.34
C SER A 314 1.92 -7.49 2.46
N GLY A 315 2.16 -8.68 2.98
CA GLY A 315 2.80 -9.75 2.22
C GLY A 315 1.88 -10.28 1.11
N GLY A 316 0.58 -10.41 1.39
CA GLY A 316 -0.42 -10.75 0.37
C GLY A 316 -0.44 -9.72 -0.76
N ALA A 317 -0.46 -8.42 -0.43
CA ALA A 317 -0.38 -7.35 -1.42
C ALA A 317 0.91 -7.41 -2.27
N ALA A 318 2.03 -7.88 -1.69
CA ALA A 318 3.29 -8.03 -2.41
C ALA A 318 3.33 -9.27 -3.33
N VAL A 319 2.52 -10.31 -3.05
CA VAL A 319 2.37 -11.50 -3.92
C VAL A 319 1.46 -11.20 -5.12
N GLN A 320 0.48 -10.33 -4.97
CA GLN A 320 -0.55 -10.03 -5.98
C GLN A 320 0.01 -9.65 -7.37
N PRO A 321 1.04 -8.79 -7.53
CA PRO A 321 1.57 -8.46 -8.85
C PRO A 321 2.09 -9.68 -9.61
N ALA A 322 2.79 -10.57 -8.91
CA ALA A 322 3.31 -11.80 -9.52
C ALA A 322 2.17 -12.77 -9.89
N PHE A 323 1.19 -12.94 -8.99
CA PHE A 323 0.00 -13.74 -9.27
C PHE A 323 -0.79 -13.22 -10.47
N ASN A 324 -0.92 -11.90 -10.60
CA ASN A 324 -1.55 -11.26 -11.75
C ASN A 324 -0.77 -11.52 -13.05
N THR A 325 0.55 -11.43 -13.00
CA THR A 325 1.40 -11.73 -14.18
C THR A 325 1.29 -13.18 -14.61
N ASP A 326 1.21 -14.12 -13.67
CA ASP A 326 1.02 -15.54 -13.96
C ASP A 326 -0.35 -15.83 -14.59
N LEU A 327 -1.39 -15.02 -14.27
CA LEU A 327 -2.75 -15.18 -14.80
C LEU A 327 -2.95 -14.53 -16.19
N PHE A 328 -2.38 -13.34 -16.41
CA PHE A 328 -2.73 -12.49 -17.55
C PHE A 328 -1.54 -12.18 -18.48
N GLY A 329 -0.35 -12.66 -18.15
CA GLY A 329 0.86 -12.48 -18.94
C GLY A 329 1.66 -11.22 -18.60
N LEU A 330 2.89 -11.18 -19.11
CA LEU A 330 3.89 -10.12 -18.86
C LEU A 330 3.65 -8.80 -19.60
N PRO A 331 3.18 -8.78 -20.89
CA PRO A 331 3.21 -7.55 -21.68
C PRO A 331 2.48 -6.36 -21.07
N HIS A 332 1.37 -6.60 -20.36
CA HIS A 332 0.54 -5.57 -19.75
C HIS A 332 0.46 -5.70 -18.22
N ALA A 333 1.43 -6.35 -17.60
CA ALA A 333 1.38 -6.71 -16.17
C ALA A 333 1.18 -5.50 -15.25
N GLY A 334 1.82 -4.37 -15.53
CA GLY A 334 1.69 -3.15 -14.73
C GLY A 334 0.29 -2.56 -14.75
N VAL A 335 -0.26 -2.36 -15.95
CA VAL A 335 -1.64 -1.85 -16.12
C VAL A 335 -2.66 -2.83 -15.55
N ASN A 336 -2.50 -4.12 -15.87
CA ASN A 336 -3.41 -5.17 -15.40
C ASN A 336 -3.46 -5.25 -13.87
N TYR A 337 -2.30 -5.17 -13.21
CA TYR A 337 -2.25 -5.10 -11.76
C TYR A 337 -2.89 -3.81 -11.21
N GLY A 338 -2.65 -2.67 -11.86
CA GLY A 338 -3.28 -1.41 -11.48
C GLY A 338 -4.81 -1.49 -11.46
N PHE A 339 -5.41 -2.17 -12.44
CA PHE A 339 -6.86 -2.41 -12.47
C PHE A 339 -7.34 -3.36 -11.38
N ILE A 340 -6.56 -4.38 -11.00
CA ILE A 340 -6.87 -5.26 -9.87
C ILE A 340 -6.80 -4.50 -8.55
N ALA A 341 -5.87 -3.57 -8.42
CA ALA A 341 -5.71 -2.73 -7.24
C ALA A 341 -6.92 -1.81 -6.96
N LEU A 342 -7.86 -1.64 -7.92
CA LEU A 342 -9.17 -1.02 -7.66
C LEU A 342 -9.95 -1.74 -6.54
N GLY A 343 -9.66 -3.01 -6.28
CA GLY A 343 -10.17 -3.72 -5.11
C GLY A 343 -9.83 -3.03 -3.79
N MET A 344 -8.69 -2.35 -3.69
CA MET A 344 -8.32 -1.57 -2.49
C MET A 344 -9.29 -0.42 -2.24
N SER A 345 -9.77 0.25 -3.31
CA SER A 345 -10.79 1.30 -3.19
C SER A 345 -12.10 0.74 -2.62
N GLY A 346 -12.56 -0.40 -3.15
CA GLY A 346 -13.75 -1.08 -2.64
C GLY A 346 -13.58 -1.52 -1.18
N GLY A 347 -12.45 -2.14 -0.86
CA GLY A 347 -12.14 -2.60 0.50
C GLY A 347 -12.01 -1.46 1.51
N SER A 348 -11.48 -0.30 1.10
CA SER A 348 -11.42 0.91 1.92
C SER A 348 -12.82 1.45 2.25
N LEU A 349 -13.72 1.50 1.26
CA LEU A 349 -15.10 1.94 1.48
C LEU A 349 -15.85 0.98 2.41
N VAL A 350 -15.73 -0.33 2.21
CA VAL A 350 -16.31 -1.35 3.12
C VAL A 350 -15.78 -1.15 4.54
N SER A 351 -14.48 -0.91 4.69
CA SER A 351 -13.85 -0.69 6.00
C SER A 351 -14.35 0.60 6.66
N TYR A 352 -14.50 1.68 5.90
CA TYR A 352 -15.06 2.93 6.41
C TYR A 352 -16.50 2.75 6.87
N ILE A 353 -17.37 2.20 6.03
CA ILE A 353 -18.78 1.96 6.39
C ILE A 353 -18.86 1.05 7.62
N GLY A 354 -18.11 -0.05 7.64
CA GLY A 354 -18.05 -0.95 8.78
C GLY A 354 -17.57 -0.26 10.07
N SER A 355 -16.63 0.67 9.96
CA SER A 355 -16.11 1.42 11.11
C SER A 355 -17.11 2.43 11.70
N GLN A 356 -18.06 2.92 10.88
CA GLN A 356 -19.13 3.83 11.33
C GLN A 356 -20.35 3.06 11.84
N ALA A 357 -20.73 1.97 11.16
CA ALA A 357 -21.97 1.24 11.42
C ALA A 357 -21.84 0.18 12.53
N LEU A 358 -20.64 -0.35 12.79
CA LEU A 358 -20.46 -1.52 13.65
C LEU A 358 -19.66 -1.18 14.92
N PRO A 359 -20.03 -1.75 16.08
CA PRO A 359 -19.20 -1.72 17.28
C PRO A 359 -17.89 -2.49 17.05
N LEU A 360 -16.85 -2.17 17.84
CA LEU A 360 -15.50 -2.74 17.66
C LEU A 360 -15.50 -4.28 17.61
N ALA A 361 -16.27 -4.93 18.48
CA ALA A 361 -16.39 -6.39 18.49
C ALA A 361 -16.89 -6.95 17.15
N ALA A 362 -17.92 -6.34 16.55
CA ALA A 362 -18.49 -6.80 15.28
C ALA A 362 -17.52 -6.57 14.09
N ARG A 363 -16.63 -5.56 14.19
CA ARG A 363 -15.62 -5.30 13.13
C ARG A 363 -14.62 -6.44 12.98
N HIS A 364 -14.26 -7.11 14.06
CA HIS A 364 -13.36 -8.29 13.99
C HIS A 364 -14.02 -9.45 13.23
N TRP A 365 -15.31 -9.69 13.47
CA TRP A 365 -16.07 -10.71 12.74
C TRP A 365 -16.25 -10.35 11.28
N LEU A 366 -16.52 -9.08 10.97
CA LEU A 366 -16.58 -8.61 9.59
C LEU A 366 -15.22 -8.83 8.88
N ALA A 367 -14.11 -8.49 9.54
CA ALA A 367 -12.77 -8.67 8.99
C ALA A 367 -12.47 -10.17 8.71
N GLY A 368 -12.78 -11.04 9.66
CA GLY A 368 -12.64 -12.48 9.51
C GLY A 368 -13.52 -13.06 8.40
N ALA A 369 -14.79 -12.67 8.33
CA ALA A 369 -15.70 -13.09 7.28
C ALA A 369 -15.25 -12.64 5.90
N CYS A 370 -14.79 -11.39 5.77
CA CYS A 370 -14.20 -10.89 4.52
C CYS A 370 -12.94 -11.70 4.13
N ALA A 371 -12.06 -12.02 5.07
CA ALA A 371 -10.90 -12.85 4.79
C ALA A 371 -11.28 -14.25 4.29
N VAL A 372 -12.27 -14.91 4.92
CA VAL A 372 -12.79 -16.21 4.46
C VAL A 372 -13.40 -16.10 3.06
N ALA A 373 -14.20 -15.07 2.79
CA ALA A 373 -14.75 -14.82 1.46
C ALA A 373 -13.65 -14.58 0.41
N GLY A 374 -12.59 -13.84 0.77
CA GLY A 374 -11.41 -13.63 -0.07
C GLY A 374 -10.67 -14.94 -0.38
N LEU A 375 -10.54 -15.83 0.61
CA LEU A 375 -10.01 -17.19 0.40
C LEU A 375 -10.81 -17.96 -0.65
N VAL A 376 -12.15 -17.91 -0.57
CA VAL A 376 -13.05 -18.54 -1.55
C VAL A 376 -12.80 -17.94 -2.94
N CYS A 377 -12.70 -16.61 -3.05
CA CYS A 377 -12.38 -15.96 -4.32
C CYS A 377 -11.07 -16.50 -4.92
N VAL A 378 -9.99 -16.56 -4.14
CA VAL A 378 -8.69 -17.08 -4.61
C VAL A 378 -8.78 -18.56 -5.01
N ARG A 379 -9.55 -19.36 -4.28
CA ARG A 379 -9.78 -20.78 -4.62
C ARG A 379 -10.46 -20.95 -5.98
N LEU A 380 -11.45 -20.10 -6.27
CA LEU A 380 -12.22 -20.13 -7.51
C LEU A 380 -11.46 -19.60 -8.74
N VAL A 381 -10.36 -18.83 -8.55
CA VAL A 381 -9.53 -18.39 -9.68
C VAL A 381 -8.94 -19.62 -10.39
N LYS A 382 -9.25 -19.79 -11.65
CA LYS A 382 -8.67 -20.83 -12.52
C LYS A 382 -7.59 -20.21 -13.41
N PRO A 383 -6.63 -21.01 -13.95
CA PRO A 383 -5.70 -20.51 -14.97
C PRO A 383 -6.48 -19.86 -16.12
N CYS A 384 -5.95 -18.75 -16.63
CA CYS A 384 -6.53 -18.09 -17.79
C CYS A 384 -5.94 -18.70 -19.07
N GLN A 385 -6.76 -19.01 -20.06
CA GLN A 385 -6.25 -19.38 -21.38
C GLN A 385 -5.76 -18.10 -22.06
N ILE A 386 -4.44 -17.97 -22.15
CA ILE A 386 -3.79 -16.87 -22.85
C ILE A 386 -3.54 -17.36 -24.28
N SER A 387 -4.50 -17.12 -25.17
CA SER A 387 -4.37 -17.40 -26.60
C SER A 387 -3.79 -16.19 -27.33
#